data_30a96fa70b60cac239fce89a35c831e8
#
_entry.id   30a96fa70b60cac239fce89a35c831e8
#
_cell.length_a   1.000
_cell.length_b   1.000
_cell.length_c   1.000
_cell.angle_alpha   90.00
_cell.angle_beta   90.00
_cell.angle_gamma   90.00
#
_symmetry.space_group_name_H-M   'P 1'
#
loop_
_entity.id
_entity.type
_entity.pdbx_description
1 polymer ?
#
loop_
_entity_poly.entity_id
_entity_poly.type
_entity_poly.pdbx_seq_one_letter_code
_entity_poly.pdbx_strand_id
1 'polypeptide(L)'
;MTASSQKKDPIEAEANASAAEAARDARAEILEKSKDANTSKAAVSKLKKAEKDATTDARKKWYDFEVNVWITNFNSIEFGPWKRERNRGKSRQFTTDMDIFAEIVENGTRTGVLGYRKEIWKDASGMDKRLVFKLFSDTLNWKASMDMMLGRSIQQTLGARGVPVTTYSINTSEDDYLVYLERSANKWPLLPENFSFFLMEGGEPKFYRFRRDFINLGGDYTLINQHDEHVGHIDGAILTIGGRWRCKVRGDHADPRLIQVMKLFTGMIVFNRKARRHVKALAHDIRDGRIKPNIQRQEADLYMNPRRIR
;
A
#
# COMPACT_ATOMS: atom_id res chain seq x y z
N MET A 1 -20.85 7.67 37.91
CA MET A 1 -21.38 8.01 36.56
C MET A 1 -20.44 7.41 35.55
N THR A 2 -20.80 6.27 35.02
CA THR A 2 -20.00 5.43 34.16
C THR A 2 -20.37 5.74 32.70
N ALA A 3 -19.47 6.31 31.94
CA ALA A 3 -19.64 6.50 30.51
C ALA A 3 -19.25 5.19 29.78
N SER A 4 -20.24 4.56 29.20
CA SER A 4 -20.15 3.35 28.37
C SER A 4 -19.44 3.73 27.05
N SER A 5 -18.23 3.21 26.86
CA SER A 5 -17.52 3.22 25.59
C SER A 5 -18.14 2.16 24.67
N GLN A 6 -18.88 2.56 23.67
CA GLN A 6 -19.31 1.66 22.59
C GLN A 6 -18.09 1.25 21.75
N LYS A 7 -17.65 0.02 21.93
CA LYS A 7 -16.81 -0.71 20.98
C LYS A 7 -17.58 -0.83 19.64
N LYS A 8 -17.16 -0.12 18.62
CA LYS A 8 -17.55 -0.42 17.24
C LYS A 8 -16.69 -1.58 16.75
N ASP A 9 -17.37 -2.72 16.52
CA ASP A 9 -16.79 -4.01 16.17
C ASP A 9 -16.19 -4.04 14.77
N PRO A 10 -15.11 -4.82 14.56
CA PRO A 10 -14.59 -5.16 13.23
C PRO A 10 -15.62 -5.84 12.31
N ILE A 11 -16.71 -6.30 12.86
CA ILE A 11 -17.93 -6.83 12.20
C ILE A 11 -18.56 -5.83 11.22
N GLU A 12 -18.44 -4.50 11.44
CA GLU A 12 -19.01 -3.50 10.52
C GLU A 12 -18.24 -3.40 9.17
N ALA A 13 -16.95 -3.70 9.14
CA ALA A 13 -16.18 -3.74 7.89
C ALA A 13 -16.49 -5.01 7.09
N GLU A 14 -16.62 -6.15 7.76
CA GLU A 14 -17.11 -7.40 7.16
C GLU A 14 -18.57 -7.31 6.73
N ALA A 15 -19.42 -6.63 7.50
CA ALA A 15 -20.83 -6.40 7.13
C ALA A 15 -20.96 -5.54 5.85
N ASN A 16 -20.07 -4.56 5.63
CA ASN A 16 -20.08 -3.73 4.42
C ASN A 16 -19.52 -4.46 3.20
N ALA A 17 -18.54 -5.34 3.36
CA ALA A 17 -18.06 -6.24 2.31
C ALA A 17 -19.13 -7.28 1.94
N SER A 18 -19.77 -7.90 2.93
CA SER A 18 -20.89 -8.82 2.79
C SER A 18 -22.12 -8.15 2.14
N ALA A 19 -22.40 -6.90 2.47
CA ALA A 19 -23.51 -6.15 1.86
C ALA A 19 -23.24 -5.81 0.38
N ALA A 20 -21.97 -5.56 0.00
CA ALA A 20 -21.58 -5.35 -1.40
C ALA A 20 -21.62 -6.64 -2.21
N GLU A 21 -21.28 -7.77 -1.60
CA GLU A 21 -21.35 -9.10 -2.21
C GLU A 21 -22.80 -9.58 -2.34
N ALA A 22 -23.63 -9.42 -1.31
CA ALA A 22 -25.04 -9.68 -1.35
C ALA A 22 -25.79 -8.81 -2.38
N ALA A 23 -25.36 -7.57 -2.61
CA ALA A 23 -25.91 -6.70 -3.63
C ALA A 23 -25.51 -7.17 -5.05
N ARG A 24 -24.33 -7.79 -5.22
CA ARG A 24 -23.89 -8.41 -6.49
C ARG A 24 -24.69 -9.67 -6.80
N ASP A 25 -24.90 -10.52 -5.81
CA ASP A 25 -25.66 -11.77 -5.95
C ASP A 25 -27.13 -11.50 -6.21
N ALA A 26 -27.74 -10.54 -5.51
CA ALA A 26 -29.09 -10.07 -5.78
C ALA A 26 -29.25 -9.48 -7.20
N ARG A 27 -28.18 -8.84 -7.73
CA ARG A 27 -28.14 -8.31 -9.10
C ARG A 27 -28.11 -9.43 -10.14
N ALA A 28 -27.35 -10.49 -9.89
CA ALA A 28 -27.29 -11.67 -10.76
C ALA A 28 -28.64 -12.39 -10.79
N GLU A 29 -29.31 -12.57 -9.66
CA GLU A 29 -30.59 -13.22 -9.54
C GLU A 29 -31.74 -12.42 -10.18
N ILE A 30 -31.73 -11.08 -10.07
CA ILE A 30 -32.70 -10.18 -10.69
C ILE A 30 -32.51 -10.11 -12.23
N LEU A 31 -31.25 -10.15 -12.72
CA LEU A 31 -30.96 -10.21 -14.15
C LEU A 31 -31.44 -11.53 -14.78
N GLU A 32 -31.39 -12.61 -14.04
CA GLU A 32 -31.85 -13.92 -14.48
C GLU A 32 -33.41 -14.01 -14.51
N LYS A 33 -34.06 -13.37 -13.55
CA LYS A 33 -35.54 -13.29 -13.47
C LYS A 33 -36.19 -12.23 -14.37
N SER A 34 -35.43 -11.31 -14.97
CA SER A 34 -35.93 -10.15 -15.72
C SER A 34 -36.16 -10.45 -17.23
N LYS A 35 -36.43 -11.69 -17.59
CA LYS A 35 -36.84 -12.03 -18.99
C LYS A 35 -38.23 -11.52 -19.37
N ASP A 36 -38.99 -10.97 -18.42
CA ASP A 36 -40.29 -10.35 -18.68
C ASP A 36 -40.19 -8.82 -18.77
N ALA A 37 -40.38 -8.31 -19.99
CA ALA A 37 -39.94 -6.98 -20.43
C ALA A 37 -40.60 -5.75 -19.79
N ASN A 38 -41.65 -5.85 -18.99
CA ASN A 38 -42.38 -4.68 -18.47
C ASN A 38 -42.16 -4.36 -16.96
N THR A 39 -41.74 -5.34 -16.17
CA THR A 39 -41.43 -5.12 -14.74
C THR A 39 -40.00 -4.62 -14.54
N SER A 40 -39.17 -4.77 -15.57
CA SER A 40 -37.72 -4.54 -15.52
C SER A 40 -37.32 -3.05 -15.44
N LYS A 41 -38.00 -2.14 -16.11
CA LYS A 41 -37.57 -0.71 -16.16
C LYS A 41 -37.70 0.01 -14.83
N ALA A 42 -38.76 -0.24 -14.06
CA ALA A 42 -38.97 0.38 -12.75
C ALA A 42 -38.04 -0.21 -11.69
N ALA A 43 -37.78 -1.53 -11.73
CA ALA A 43 -36.84 -2.20 -10.84
C ALA A 43 -35.39 -1.78 -11.11
N VAL A 44 -34.97 -1.70 -12.37
CA VAL A 44 -33.66 -1.20 -12.79
C VAL A 44 -33.48 0.29 -12.42
N SER A 45 -34.51 1.10 -12.53
CA SER A 45 -34.47 2.51 -12.12
C SER A 45 -34.32 2.65 -10.61
N LYS A 46 -35.03 1.84 -9.81
CA LYS A 46 -34.88 1.82 -8.34
C LYS A 46 -33.51 1.33 -7.91
N LEU A 47 -32.98 0.29 -8.55
CA LEU A 47 -31.62 -0.21 -8.25
C LEU A 47 -30.55 0.84 -8.59
N LYS A 48 -30.61 1.48 -9.76
CA LYS A 48 -29.70 2.58 -10.13
C LYS A 48 -29.77 3.75 -9.18
N LYS A 49 -30.96 4.08 -8.67
CA LYS A 49 -31.13 5.15 -7.69
C LYS A 49 -30.54 4.75 -6.34
N ALA A 50 -30.80 3.53 -5.84
CA ALA A 50 -30.25 3.01 -4.58
C ALA A 50 -28.71 2.90 -4.65
N GLU A 51 -28.16 2.44 -5.79
CA GLU A 51 -26.72 2.37 -6.04
C GLU A 51 -26.08 3.77 -6.07
N LYS A 52 -26.76 4.74 -6.70
CA LYS A 52 -26.33 6.14 -6.71
C LYS A 52 -26.37 6.79 -5.31
N ASP A 53 -27.42 6.53 -4.53
CA ASP A 53 -27.57 7.05 -3.18
C ASP A 53 -26.52 6.44 -2.24
N ALA A 54 -26.29 5.11 -2.31
CA ALA A 54 -25.25 4.40 -1.57
C ALA A 54 -23.83 4.91 -1.92
N THR A 55 -23.55 5.12 -3.21
CA THR A 55 -22.27 5.67 -3.67
C THR A 55 -22.09 7.12 -3.18
N THR A 56 -23.17 7.91 -3.15
CA THR A 56 -23.13 9.29 -2.65
C THR A 56 -22.86 9.35 -1.16
N ASP A 57 -23.43 8.42 -0.37
CA ASP A 57 -23.17 8.34 1.07
C ASP A 57 -21.78 7.79 1.39
N ALA A 58 -21.28 6.83 0.62
CA ALA A 58 -19.91 6.34 0.73
C ALA A 58 -18.89 7.45 0.42
N ARG A 59 -19.15 8.33 -0.55
CA ARG A 59 -18.30 9.49 -0.86
C ARG A 59 -18.17 10.48 0.29
N LYS A 60 -19.15 10.57 1.17
CA LYS A 60 -19.13 11.47 2.33
C LYS A 60 -18.35 10.88 3.51
N LYS A 61 -18.14 9.57 3.55
CA LYS A 61 -17.39 8.89 4.61
C LYS A 61 -15.91 8.86 4.24
N TRP A 62 -15.06 8.99 5.26
CA TRP A 62 -13.61 8.83 5.13
C TRP A 62 -13.15 7.71 6.02
N TYR A 63 -12.26 6.89 5.51
CA TYR A 63 -11.52 5.91 6.27
C TYR A 63 -10.20 6.54 6.70
N ASP A 64 -9.96 6.63 8.00
CA ASP A 64 -8.80 7.31 8.59
C ASP A 64 -7.90 6.30 9.29
N PHE A 65 -6.58 6.44 9.10
CA PHE A 65 -5.58 5.73 9.88
C PHE A 65 -4.31 6.57 10.01
N GLU A 66 -3.48 6.20 10.98
CA GLU A 66 -2.18 6.84 11.20
C GLU A 66 -1.06 5.82 11.05
N VAL A 67 0.07 6.29 10.52
CA VAL A 67 1.33 5.55 10.47
C VAL A 67 2.33 6.30 11.32
N ASN A 68 2.68 5.74 12.48
CA ASN A 68 3.67 6.31 13.39
C ASN A 68 5.00 5.61 13.16
N VAL A 69 5.99 6.34 12.64
CA VAL A 69 7.31 5.80 12.35
C VAL A 69 8.26 6.13 13.49
N TRP A 70 8.93 5.10 14.00
CA TRP A 70 9.99 5.26 14.99
C TRP A 70 11.34 4.98 14.36
N ILE A 71 12.26 5.93 14.48
CA ILE A 71 13.63 5.77 13.98
C ILE A 71 14.57 5.22 15.09
N THR A 72 14.05 4.92 16.26
CA THR A 72 14.83 4.46 17.40
C THR A 72 14.90 2.95 17.52
N ASN A 73 15.93 2.43 18.22
CA ASN A 73 16.12 1.00 18.53
C ASN A 73 15.02 0.42 19.46
N PHE A 74 13.79 0.77 19.20
CA PHE A 74 12.61 0.38 19.95
C PHE A 74 12.41 -1.14 20.01
N ASN A 75 12.94 -1.82 19.01
CA ASN A 75 12.80 -3.27 18.82
C ASN A 75 13.37 -4.12 19.96
N SER A 76 14.33 -3.61 20.72
CA SER A 76 14.96 -4.39 21.79
C SER A 76 14.15 -4.40 23.09
N ILE A 77 13.32 -3.39 23.33
CA ILE A 77 12.62 -3.20 24.60
C ILE A 77 11.13 -3.59 24.49
N GLU A 78 10.40 -3.04 23.54
CA GLU A 78 8.96 -3.29 23.42
C GLU A 78 8.61 -4.63 22.76
N PHE A 79 9.48 -5.16 21.92
CA PHE A 79 9.23 -6.40 21.20
C PHE A 79 9.82 -7.66 21.86
N GLY A 80 10.32 -7.54 23.08
CA GLY A 80 10.75 -8.69 23.87
C GLY A 80 9.70 -9.80 24.00
N PRO A 81 8.44 -9.50 24.36
CA PRO A 81 7.35 -10.48 24.37
C PRO A 81 7.03 -11.04 22.99
N TRP A 82 7.12 -10.22 21.93
CA TRP A 82 6.85 -10.59 20.55
C TRP A 82 7.94 -11.46 19.95
N LYS A 83 9.18 -11.37 20.42
CA LYS A 83 10.24 -12.32 20.08
C LYS A 83 9.89 -13.74 20.52
N ARG A 84 9.24 -13.90 21.68
CA ARG A 84 8.76 -15.20 22.16
C ARG A 84 7.60 -15.75 21.33
N GLU A 85 6.67 -14.87 20.95
CA GLU A 85 5.53 -15.27 20.10
C GLU A 85 5.94 -15.60 18.66
N ARG A 86 6.96 -14.92 18.14
CA ARG A 86 7.57 -15.21 16.85
C ARG A 86 8.02 -16.67 16.75
N ASN A 87 8.63 -17.19 17.81
CA ASN A 87 9.07 -18.58 17.86
C ASN A 87 7.90 -19.59 17.91
N ARG A 88 6.67 -19.11 18.16
CA ARG A 88 5.45 -19.93 18.11
C ARG A 88 4.81 -20.00 16.71
N GLY A 89 5.43 -19.43 15.69
CA GLY A 89 5.08 -19.68 14.28
C GLY A 89 3.79 -19.06 13.77
N LYS A 90 3.34 -17.92 14.33
CA LYS A 90 2.12 -17.24 13.85
C LYS A 90 2.23 -16.77 12.40
N SER A 91 3.39 -16.36 11.94
CA SER A 91 3.64 -16.08 10.51
C SER A 91 5.07 -16.40 10.10
N ARG A 92 5.23 -17.25 9.08
CA ARG A 92 6.53 -17.52 8.45
C ARG A 92 7.15 -16.28 7.79
N GLN A 93 6.33 -15.27 7.53
CA GLN A 93 6.77 -14.02 6.93
C GLN A 93 7.47 -13.08 7.92
N PHE A 94 7.31 -13.31 9.23
CA PHE A 94 7.99 -12.56 10.27
C PHE A 94 9.35 -13.19 10.56
N THR A 95 10.36 -12.81 9.79
CA THR A 95 11.72 -13.38 9.85
C THR A 95 12.56 -12.77 10.98
N THR A 96 13.69 -13.40 11.32
CA THR A 96 14.57 -12.97 12.43
C THR A 96 15.23 -11.62 12.17
N ASP A 97 15.47 -11.28 10.90
CA ASP A 97 16.05 -10.03 10.44
C ASP A 97 15.03 -8.89 10.27
N MET A 98 13.77 -9.14 10.67
CA MET A 98 12.72 -8.11 10.60
C MET A 98 12.94 -7.05 11.66
N ASP A 99 13.13 -5.81 11.23
CA ASP A 99 13.24 -4.62 12.06
C ASP A 99 11.93 -3.84 11.98
N ILE A 100 11.15 -3.82 13.07
CA ILE A 100 9.90 -3.07 13.14
C ILE A 100 10.25 -1.59 13.32
N PHE A 101 9.68 -0.74 12.50
CA PHE A 101 9.99 0.69 12.49
C PHE A 101 8.77 1.60 12.55
N ALA A 102 7.57 1.05 12.37
CA ALA A 102 6.33 1.81 12.47
C ALA A 102 5.17 0.97 12.98
N GLU A 103 4.18 1.65 13.56
CA GLU A 103 2.88 1.10 13.90
C GLU A 103 1.78 1.72 13.06
N ILE A 104 0.70 0.97 12.89
CA ILE A 104 -0.55 1.43 12.30
C ILE A 104 -1.55 1.63 13.43
N VAL A 105 -2.17 2.81 13.46
CA VAL A 105 -3.20 3.15 14.45
C VAL A 105 -4.49 3.53 13.74
N GLU A 106 -5.58 2.88 14.11
CA GLU A 106 -6.93 3.15 13.61
C GLU A 106 -7.84 3.39 14.80
N ASN A 107 -8.61 4.47 14.76
CA ASN A 107 -9.49 4.85 15.88
C ASN A 107 -8.79 4.89 17.25
N GLY A 108 -7.53 5.33 17.29
CA GLY A 108 -6.73 5.40 18.52
C GLY A 108 -6.19 4.05 19.02
N THR A 109 -6.44 2.95 18.30
CA THR A 109 -5.97 1.61 18.65
C THR A 109 -4.94 1.14 17.64
N ARG A 110 -3.85 0.50 18.12
CA ARG A 110 -2.87 -0.14 17.23
C ARG A 110 -3.48 -1.36 16.57
N THR A 111 -3.53 -1.37 15.22
CA THR A 111 -4.08 -2.46 14.42
C THR A 111 -3.02 -3.23 13.65
N GLY A 112 -1.80 -2.71 13.58
CA GLY A 112 -0.72 -3.39 12.88
C GLY A 112 0.64 -2.75 13.08
N VAL A 113 1.64 -3.38 12.47
CA VAL A 113 3.03 -2.92 12.48
C VAL A 113 3.67 -3.06 11.10
N LEU A 114 4.61 -2.14 10.80
CA LEU A 114 5.45 -2.20 9.62
C LEU A 114 6.87 -2.58 10.01
N GLY A 115 7.38 -3.59 9.34
CA GLY A 115 8.78 -4.01 9.43
C GLY A 115 9.48 -3.95 8.08
N TYR A 116 10.81 -3.84 8.11
CA TYR A 116 11.65 -4.03 6.93
C TYR A 116 12.73 -5.06 7.21
N ARG A 117 13.25 -5.70 6.17
CA ARG A 117 14.34 -6.67 6.29
C ARG A 117 15.68 -5.93 6.44
N LYS A 118 16.19 -5.91 7.67
CA LYS A 118 17.37 -5.14 8.05
C LYS A 118 18.64 -5.62 7.33
N GLU A 119 18.89 -6.93 7.31
CA GLU A 119 20.08 -7.52 6.68
C GLU A 119 20.17 -7.14 5.19
N ILE A 120 19.04 -7.23 4.46
CA ILE A 120 18.97 -6.91 3.03
C ILE A 120 19.15 -5.40 2.78
N TRP A 121 18.77 -4.54 3.73
CA TRP A 121 18.83 -3.09 3.51
C TRP A 121 20.04 -2.42 4.13
N LYS A 122 20.40 -2.77 5.37
CA LYS A 122 21.51 -2.12 6.08
C LYS A 122 22.83 -2.78 5.82
N ASP A 123 22.87 -4.11 5.84
CA ASP A 123 24.10 -4.90 5.84
C ASP A 123 24.52 -5.34 4.45
N ALA A 124 23.57 -5.42 3.50
CA ALA A 124 23.88 -5.69 2.10
C ALA A 124 24.37 -4.45 1.34
N SER A 125 25.08 -4.68 0.23
CA SER A 125 25.63 -3.65 -0.65
C SER A 125 25.42 -3.98 -2.13
N GLY A 126 25.68 -3.03 -3.03
CA GLY A 126 25.59 -3.25 -4.47
C GLY A 126 24.22 -3.75 -4.90
N MET A 127 24.20 -4.75 -5.79
CA MET A 127 22.97 -5.34 -6.33
C MET A 127 22.19 -6.20 -5.33
N ASP A 128 22.79 -6.58 -4.21
CA ASP A 128 22.09 -7.36 -3.15
C ASP A 128 21.29 -6.48 -2.20
N LYS A 129 21.56 -5.18 -2.20
CA LYS A 129 20.88 -4.22 -1.33
C LYS A 129 19.57 -3.76 -1.93
N ARG A 130 18.46 -4.13 -1.27
CA ARG A 130 17.10 -3.72 -1.66
C ARG A 130 16.19 -3.51 -0.46
N LEU A 131 15.12 -2.77 -0.64
CA LEU A 131 14.09 -2.57 0.38
C LEU A 131 13.03 -3.65 0.29
N VAL A 132 12.74 -4.25 1.43
CA VAL A 132 11.65 -5.20 1.60
C VAL A 132 10.88 -4.80 2.83
N PHE A 133 9.63 -4.39 2.65
CA PHE A 133 8.70 -4.05 3.73
C PHE A 133 7.66 -5.13 3.91
N LYS A 134 7.20 -5.29 5.13
CA LYS A 134 6.08 -6.17 5.46
C LYS A 134 5.15 -5.50 6.43
N LEU A 135 3.86 -5.62 6.14
CA LEU A 135 2.77 -5.20 6.99
C LEU A 135 2.22 -6.43 7.72
N PHE A 136 2.08 -6.32 9.03
CA PHE A 136 1.49 -7.33 9.89
C PHE A 136 0.34 -6.72 10.67
N SER A 137 -0.63 -7.57 11.06
CA SER A 137 -1.63 -7.20 12.08
C SER A 137 -0.95 -7.01 13.44
N ASP A 138 -1.69 -6.55 14.43
CA ASP A 138 -1.30 -6.48 15.85
C ASP A 138 -0.86 -7.85 16.41
N THR A 139 -1.46 -8.95 15.90
CA THR A 139 -1.13 -10.34 16.25
C THR A 139 -0.03 -10.96 15.39
N LEU A 140 0.71 -10.14 14.62
CA LEU A 140 1.79 -10.53 13.71
C LEU A 140 1.38 -11.47 12.56
N ASN A 141 0.10 -11.48 12.19
CA ASN A 141 -0.32 -12.13 10.96
C ASN A 141 0.08 -11.26 9.76
N TRP A 142 0.65 -11.89 8.75
CA TRP A 142 1.03 -11.19 7.52
C TRP A 142 -0.20 -10.64 6.79
N LYS A 143 -0.11 -9.38 6.36
CA LYS A 143 -1.15 -8.69 5.60
C LYS A 143 -0.68 -8.30 4.20
N ALA A 144 0.53 -7.77 4.09
CA ALA A 144 1.08 -7.39 2.78
C ALA A 144 2.61 -7.33 2.81
N SER A 145 3.23 -7.39 1.64
CA SER A 145 4.65 -7.16 1.44
C SER A 145 4.86 -6.17 0.29
N MET A 146 5.89 -5.35 0.40
CA MET A 146 6.36 -4.46 -0.66
C MET A 146 7.84 -4.74 -0.88
N ASP A 147 8.20 -5.20 -2.07
CA ASP A 147 9.56 -5.53 -2.47
C ASP A 147 10.06 -4.56 -3.53
N MET A 148 11.24 -3.98 -3.34
CA MET A 148 11.88 -3.13 -4.33
C MET A 148 12.38 -4.00 -5.49
N MET A 149 11.89 -3.73 -6.70
CA MET A 149 12.35 -4.33 -7.94
C MET A 149 13.60 -3.59 -8.43
N LEU A 150 14.75 -4.03 -7.95
CA LEU A 150 16.00 -3.30 -8.15
C LEU A 150 16.45 -3.28 -9.63
N GLY A 151 16.37 -4.42 -10.32
CA GLY A 151 16.73 -4.52 -11.74
C GLY A 151 15.85 -3.63 -12.60
N ARG A 152 14.52 -3.67 -12.39
CA ARG A 152 13.57 -2.79 -13.09
C ARG A 152 13.82 -1.32 -12.77
N SER A 153 14.08 -0.99 -11.51
CA SER A 153 14.38 0.39 -11.10
C SER A 153 15.64 0.92 -11.78
N ILE A 154 16.69 0.11 -11.91
CA ILE A 154 17.92 0.47 -12.62
C ILE A 154 17.66 0.65 -14.10
N GLN A 155 16.99 -0.31 -14.75
CA GLN A 155 16.66 -0.25 -16.17
C GLN A 155 15.90 1.03 -16.51
N GLN A 156 14.88 1.38 -15.73
CA GLN A 156 14.12 2.60 -15.94
C GLN A 156 14.92 3.87 -15.64
N THR A 157 15.79 3.84 -14.62
CA THR A 157 16.69 4.97 -14.31
C THR A 157 17.67 5.24 -15.45
N LEU A 158 18.21 4.20 -16.07
CA LEU A 158 19.06 4.31 -17.25
C LEU A 158 18.29 4.92 -18.43
N GLY A 159 17.09 4.42 -18.73
CA GLY A 159 16.20 4.97 -19.75
C GLY A 159 15.76 6.42 -19.47
N ALA A 160 15.61 6.78 -18.20
CA ALA A 160 15.29 8.14 -17.77
C ALA A 160 16.50 9.09 -17.66
N ARG A 161 17.59 8.78 -18.33
CA ARG A 161 18.84 9.57 -18.35
C ARG A 161 19.39 9.84 -16.94
N GLY A 162 19.31 8.85 -16.05
CA GLY A 162 19.83 8.92 -14.68
C GLY A 162 18.92 9.66 -13.69
N VAL A 163 17.71 10.00 -14.07
CA VAL A 163 16.67 10.39 -13.10
C VAL A 163 16.22 9.14 -12.37
N PRO A 164 16.38 9.05 -11.02
CA PRO A 164 16.10 7.81 -10.32
C PRO A 164 14.62 7.45 -10.36
N VAL A 165 14.30 6.31 -10.92
CA VAL A 165 12.98 5.68 -10.92
C VAL A 165 13.04 4.50 -9.97
N THR A 166 12.13 4.42 -9.02
CA THR A 166 12.01 3.28 -8.11
C THR A 166 10.71 2.54 -8.37
N THR A 167 10.79 1.24 -8.50
CA THR A 167 9.64 0.36 -8.73
C THR A 167 9.57 -0.66 -7.60
N TYR A 168 8.38 -0.92 -7.14
CA TYR A 168 8.06 -1.89 -6.08
C TYR A 168 6.99 -2.84 -6.56
N SER A 169 7.11 -4.11 -6.20
CA SER A 169 6.01 -5.07 -6.28
C SER A 169 5.35 -5.18 -4.92
N ILE A 170 4.03 -5.16 -4.87
CA ILE A 170 3.24 -5.29 -3.66
C ILE A 170 2.36 -6.53 -3.77
N ASN A 171 2.44 -7.38 -2.77
CA ASN A 171 1.60 -8.55 -2.60
C ASN A 171 0.75 -8.35 -1.35
N THR A 172 -0.56 -8.57 -1.44
CA THR A 172 -1.51 -8.42 -0.33
C THR A 172 -2.13 -9.76 0.04
N SER A 173 -2.64 -9.88 1.26
CA SER A 173 -3.40 -11.05 1.70
C SER A 173 -4.81 -11.12 1.12
N GLU A 174 -5.28 -10.03 0.54
CA GLU A 174 -6.66 -9.86 0.06
C GLU A 174 -6.85 -10.29 -1.38
N ASP A 175 -5.76 -10.41 -2.14
CA ASP A 175 -5.81 -10.70 -3.58
C ASP A 175 -4.55 -11.43 -4.04
N ASP A 176 -4.69 -12.19 -5.13
CA ASP A 176 -3.61 -12.90 -5.80
C ASP A 176 -2.86 -12.04 -6.83
N TYR A 177 -3.38 -10.87 -7.16
CA TYR A 177 -2.74 -9.96 -8.10
C TYR A 177 -1.63 -9.16 -7.46
N LEU A 178 -0.49 -9.09 -8.15
CA LEU A 178 0.60 -8.20 -7.76
C LEU A 178 0.30 -6.77 -8.19
N VAL A 179 0.52 -5.83 -7.28
CA VAL A 179 0.44 -4.41 -7.58
C VAL A 179 1.85 -3.90 -7.82
N TYR A 180 2.07 -3.22 -8.94
CA TYR A 180 3.34 -2.56 -9.24
C TYR A 180 3.20 -1.07 -8.96
N LEU A 181 3.94 -0.59 -7.97
CA LEU A 181 4.04 0.82 -7.62
C LEU A 181 5.30 1.41 -8.23
N GLU A 182 5.16 2.38 -9.12
CA GLU A 182 6.26 2.94 -9.88
C GLU A 182 6.36 4.45 -9.72
N ARG A 183 7.57 4.93 -9.38
CA ARG A 183 7.88 6.35 -9.34
C ARG A 183 8.08 6.90 -10.74
N SER A 184 7.46 8.04 -11.04
CA SER A 184 7.71 8.75 -12.32
C SER A 184 9.12 9.33 -12.40
N ALA A 185 9.63 9.43 -13.63
CA ALA A 185 10.93 10.05 -13.94
C ALA A 185 10.89 11.59 -13.92
N ASN A 186 10.08 12.18 -13.04
CA ASN A 186 9.92 13.63 -12.97
C ASN A 186 11.14 14.30 -12.35
N LYS A 187 11.59 15.41 -12.93
CA LYS A 187 12.63 16.27 -12.37
C LYS A 187 11.99 17.37 -11.54
N TRP A 188 12.26 17.36 -10.25
CA TRP A 188 12.06 18.50 -9.38
C TRP A 188 13.00 19.66 -9.83
N PRO A 189 12.56 20.98 -9.80
CA PRO A 189 11.29 21.47 -9.24
C PRO A 189 10.15 21.58 -10.27
N LEU A 190 10.34 21.20 -11.53
CA LEU A 190 9.36 21.44 -12.59
C LEU A 190 8.08 20.60 -12.44
N LEU A 191 8.21 19.37 -11.99
CA LEU A 191 7.08 18.45 -11.82
C LEU A 191 7.14 17.76 -10.46
N PRO A 192 6.02 17.62 -9.74
CA PRO A 192 5.97 16.92 -8.46
C PRO A 192 6.28 15.43 -8.63
N GLU A 193 6.83 14.84 -7.57
CA GLU A 193 7.06 13.40 -7.49
C GLU A 193 5.72 12.66 -7.49
N ASN A 194 5.62 11.66 -8.35
CA ASN A 194 4.44 10.82 -8.47
C ASN A 194 4.81 9.35 -8.34
N PHE A 195 3.91 8.56 -7.74
CA PHE A 195 3.94 7.11 -7.76
C PHE A 195 2.62 6.60 -8.30
N SER A 196 2.65 5.82 -9.36
CA SER A 196 1.46 5.31 -10.02
C SER A 196 1.33 3.81 -9.87
N PHE A 197 0.11 3.32 -9.76
CA PHE A 197 -0.24 1.91 -9.71
C PHE A 197 -1.69 1.71 -10.15
N PHE A 198 -2.10 0.46 -10.30
CA PHE A 198 -3.51 0.12 -10.50
C PHE A 198 -3.89 -1.11 -9.67
N LEU A 199 -5.17 -1.23 -9.40
CA LEU A 199 -5.81 -2.38 -8.77
C LEU A 199 -6.82 -2.97 -9.74
N MET A 200 -6.91 -4.29 -9.80
CA MET A 200 -7.97 -4.96 -10.55
C MET A 200 -9.22 -5.07 -9.67
N GLU A 201 -10.35 -4.54 -10.12
CA GLU A 201 -11.62 -4.62 -9.43
C GLU A 201 -12.70 -5.07 -10.38
N GLY A 202 -13.32 -6.23 -10.12
CA GLY A 202 -14.33 -6.78 -10.99
C GLY A 202 -13.87 -7.06 -12.44
N GLY A 203 -12.56 -7.31 -12.65
CA GLY A 203 -11.96 -7.49 -13.97
C GLY A 203 -11.51 -6.20 -14.66
N GLU A 204 -11.78 -5.03 -14.08
CA GLU A 204 -11.39 -3.73 -14.62
C GLU A 204 -10.23 -3.12 -13.84
N PRO A 205 -9.23 -2.50 -14.52
CA PRO A 205 -8.16 -1.80 -13.85
C PRO A 205 -8.63 -0.44 -13.34
N LYS A 206 -8.43 -0.17 -12.05
CA LYS A 206 -8.60 1.15 -11.42
C LYS A 206 -7.23 1.75 -11.17
N PHE A 207 -6.93 2.87 -11.83
CA PHE A 207 -5.65 3.54 -11.72
C PHE A 207 -5.64 4.56 -10.60
N TYR A 208 -4.51 4.59 -9.87
CA TYR A 208 -4.26 5.50 -8.78
C TYR A 208 -2.87 6.12 -8.89
N ARG A 209 -2.74 7.32 -8.32
CA ARG A 209 -1.48 8.06 -8.27
C ARG A 209 -1.31 8.75 -6.92
N PHE A 210 -0.22 8.49 -6.23
CA PHE A 210 0.26 9.35 -5.15
C PHE A 210 1.05 10.50 -5.74
N ARG A 211 0.53 11.70 -5.67
CA ARG A 211 1.19 12.92 -6.14
C ARG A 211 1.68 13.72 -4.93
N ARG A 212 2.96 14.03 -4.88
CA ARG A 212 3.52 14.88 -3.84
C ARG A 212 3.01 16.31 -4.00
N ASP A 213 2.60 16.93 -2.88
CA ASP A 213 2.11 18.31 -2.91
C ASP A 213 3.27 19.30 -3.06
N PHE A 214 3.01 20.39 -3.80
CA PHE A 214 4.03 21.38 -4.17
C PHE A 214 4.48 22.24 -2.99
N ILE A 215 3.53 22.64 -2.15
CA ILE A 215 3.74 23.55 -1.03
C ILE A 215 3.59 22.73 0.24
N ASN A 216 4.66 21.99 0.57
CA ASN A 216 4.59 21.19 1.76
C ASN A 216 5.96 20.97 2.41
N LEU A 217 6.02 21.32 3.70
CA LEU A 217 7.19 21.10 4.53
C LEU A 217 7.25 19.67 5.11
N GLY A 218 6.11 18.93 5.12
CA GLY A 218 5.98 17.60 5.74
C GLY A 218 6.20 16.41 4.81
N GLY A 219 6.20 16.61 3.49
CA GLY A 219 6.29 15.51 2.52
C GLY A 219 4.96 14.82 2.28
N ASP A 220 3.89 15.58 2.14
CA ASP A 220 2.52 15.12 1.94
C ASP A 220 2.27 14.64 0.52
N TYR A 221 1.31 13.73 0.39
CA TYR A 221 0.89 13.18 -0.88
C TYR A 221 -0.63 13.18 -0.99
N THR A 222 -1.12 13.58 -2.15
CA THR A 222 -2.52 13.44 -2.53
C THR A 222 -2.69 12.17 -3.36
N LEU A 223 -3.66 11.33 -3.01
CA LEU A 223 -4.07 10.16 -3.80
C LEU A 223 -5.14 10.60 -4.81
N ILE A 224 -4.88 10.35 -6.07
CA ILE A 224 -5.73 10.73 -7.20
C ILE A 224 -6.10 9.45 -7.98
N ASN A 225 -7.36 9.35 -8.42
CA ASN A 225 -7.82 8.26 -9.27
C ASN A 225 -7.59 8.57 -10.77
N GLN A 226 -8.06 7.68 -11.65
CA GLN A 226 -7.96 7.83 -13.11
C GLN A 226 -8.77 9.00 -13.71
N HIS A 227 -9.68 9.58 -12.93
CA HIS A 227 -10.50 10.73 -13.33
C HIS A 227 -9.97 12.05 -12.76
N ASP A 228 -8.73 12.05 -12.26
CA ASP A 228 -8.10 13.19 -11.55
C ASP A 228 -8.86 13.65 -10.29
N GLU A 229 -9.73 12.79 -9.73
CA GLU A 229 -10.42 13.09 -8.48
C GLU A 229 -9.50 12.80 -7.28
N HIS A 230 -9.56 13.67 -6.27
CA HIS A 230 -8.91 13.46 -4.98
C HIS A 230 -9.69 12.40 -4.19
N VAL A 231 -9.08 11.23 -3.99
CA VAL A 231 -9.69 10.09 -3.31
C VAL A 231 -9.00 9.75 -1.99
N GLY A 232 -7.88 10.40 -1.69
CA GLY A 232 -7.18 10.21 -0.43
C GLY A 232 -6.07 11.23 -0.21
N HIS A 233 -5.53 11.24 1.01
CA HIS A 233 -4.46 12.15 1.41
C HIS A 233 -3.56 11.50 2.45
N ILE A 234 -2.28 11.81 2.39
CA ILE A 234 -1.25 11.45 3.37
C ILE A 234 -0.64 12.74 3.86
N ASP A 235 -0.87 13.09 5.12
CA ASP A 235 -0.42 14.31 5.79
C ASP A 235 0.67 13.99 6.81
N GLY A 236 1.88 14.50 6.59
CA GLY A 236 3.04 14.32 7.45
C GLY A 236 3.14 15.41 8.52
N ALA A 237 3.08 15.04 9.78
CA ALA A 237 3.26 15.99 10.88
C ALA A 237 4.71 16.51 10.93
N ILE A 238 4.91 17.82 10.77
CA ILE A 238 6.21 18.50 10.60
C ILE A 238 7.06 18.44 11.87
N LEU A 239 6.46 18.36 13.05
CA LEU A 239 7.13 18.58 14.34
C LEU A 239 7.28 17.31 15.20
N THR A 240 7.07 16.11 14.66
CA THR A 240 7.21 14.88 15.45
C THR A 240 8.55 14.20 15.22
N ILE A 241 9.24 13.88 16.32
CA ILE A 241 10.44 13.04 16.28
C ILE A 241 10.03 11.66 15.79
N GLY A 242 10.59 11.20 14.65
CA GLY A 242 10.28 9.91 14.04
C GLY A 242 9.34 9.99 12.84
N GLY A 243 8.39 10.90 12.81
CA GLY A 243 7.42 11.07 11.75
C GLY A 243 6.08 10.39 12.05
N ARG A 244 5.03 11.17 11.98
CA ARG A 244 3.64 10.72 12.10
C ARG A 244 2.89 11.14 10.85
N TRP A 245 2.26 10.19 10.18
CA TRP A 245 1.45 10.45 9.00
C TRP A 245 0.00 10.13 9.29
N ARG A 246 -0.88 11.07 8.99
CA ARG A 246 -2.32 10.86 8.97
C ARG A 246 -2.74 10.55 7.55
N CYS A 247 -3.41 9.44 7.38
CA CYS A 247 -3.86 8.96 6.09
C CYS A 247 -5.39 8.92 6.05
N LYS A 248 -5.95 9.41 4.95
CA LYS A 248 -7.39 9.43 4.72
C LYS A 248 -7.70 8.87 3.35
N VAL A 249 -8.73 8.02 3.26
CA VAL A 249 -9.24 7.48 2.00
C VAL A 249 -10.74 7.70 1.96
N ARG A 250 -11.25 8.17 0.83
CA ARG A 250 -12.68 8.36 0.61
C ARG A 250 -13.38 6.98 0.62
N GLY A 251 -14.53 6.87 1.28
CA GLY A 251 -15.17 5.59 1.57
C GLY A 251 -15.54 4.76 0.34
N ASP A 252 -15.89 5.40 -0.79
CA ASP A 252 -16.15 4.73 -2.07
C ASP A 252 -14.89 4.14 -2.73
N HIS A 253 -13.70 4.49 -2.22
CA HIS A 253 -12.39 3.96 -2.62
C HIS A 253 -11.69 3.20 -1.48
N ALA A 254 -12.34 2.98 -0.33
CA ALA A 254 -11.75 2.32 0.83
C ALA A 254 -11.66 0.79 0.66
N ASP A 255 -11.10 0.35 -0.46
CA ASP A 255 -10.77 -1.05 -0.72
C ASP A 255 -9.64 -1.50 0.22
N PRO A 256 -9.74 -2.65 0.89
CA PRO A 256 -8.70 -3.17 1.77
C PRO A 256 -7.31 -3.25 1.12
N ARG A 257 -7.23 -3.57 -0.19
CA ARG A 257 -5.97 -3.62 -0.95
C ARG A 257 -5.37 -2.22 -1.10
N LEU A 258 -6.21 -1.21 -1.44
CA LEU A 258 -5.77 0.18 -1.53
C LEU A 258 -5.23 0.68 -0.18
N ILE A 259 -5.92 0.35 0.90
CA ILE A 259 -5.51 0.70 2.26
C ILE A 259 -4.15 0.06 2.59
N GLN A 260 -3.93 -1.21 2.25
CA GLN A 260 -2.64 -1.89 2.46
C GLN A 260 -1.52 -1.27 1.62
N VAL A 261 -1.78 -0.95 0.35
CA VAL A 261 -0.83 -0.22 -0.51
C VAL A 261 -0.47 1.12 0.10
N MET A 262 -1.45 1.86 0.58
CA MET A 262 -1.25 3.18 1.20
C MET A 262 -0.46 3.09 2.52
N LYS A 263 -0.73 2.10 3.39
CA LYS A 263 0.04 1.83 4.61
C LYS A 263 1.52 1.54 4.30
N LEU A 264 1.78 0.65 3.34
CA LEU A 264 3.14 0.32 2.89
C LEU A 264 3.84 1.51 2.25
N PHE A 265 3.15 2.25 1.38
CA PHE A 265 3.68 3.46 0.74
C PHE A 265 4.08 4.51 1.77
N THR A 266 3.23 4.77 2.76
CA THR A 266 3.51 5.74 3.84
C THR A 266 4.77 5.34 4.62
N GLY A 267 4.93 4.07 4.98
CA GLY A 267 6.16 3.58 5.60
C GLY A 267 7.38 3.70 4.69
N MET A 268 7.23 3.52 3.38
CA MET A 268 8.30 3.62 2.39
C MET A 268 8.81 5.07 2.22
N ILE A 269 7.98 6.09 2.42
CA ILE A 269 8.36 7.52 2.25
C ILE A 269 9.63 7.84 3.01
N VAL A 270 9.82 7.33 4.22
CA VAL A 270 11.00 7.55 5.06
C VAL A 270 12.29 7.05 4.41
N PHE A 271 12.19 5.96 3.65
CA PHE A 271 13.32 5.32 2.98
C PHE A 271 13.53 5.83 1.54
N ASN A 272 12.53 6.49 0.95
CA ASN A 272 12.50 6.86 -0.46
C ASN A 272 13.77 7.61 -0.91
N ARG A 273 14.24 8.60 -0.13
CA ARG A 273 15.45 9.37 -0.48
C ARG A 273 16.71 8.50 -0.55
N LYS A 274 16.84 7.51 0.36
CA LYS A 274 17.98 6.60 0.41
C LYS A 274 17.89 5.58 -0.73
N ALA A 275 16.68 5.04 -0.99
CA ALA A 275 16.42 4.12 -2.09
C ALA A 275 16.76 4.75 -3.45
N ARG A 276 16.31 5.97 -3.70
CA ARG A 276 16.59 6.72 -4.93
C ARG A 276 18.08 6.97 -5.13
N ARG A 277 18.81 7.34 -4.06
CA ARG A 277 20.27 7.52 -4.13
C ARG A 277 20.97 6.22 -4.47
N HIS A 278 20.54 5.12 -3.86
CA HIS A 278 21.11 3.80 -4.13
C HIS A 278 20.91 3.38 -5.59
N VAL A 279 19.67 3.46 -6.11
CA VAL A 279 19.37 3.14 -7.53
C VAL A 279 20.16 4.02 -8.47
N LYS A 280 20.26 5.33 -8.18
CA LYS A 280 21.03 6.26 -9.03
C LYS A 280 22.52 5.91 -9.06
N ALA A 281 23.09 5.57 -7.92
CA ALA A 281 24.51 5.16 -7.84
C ALA A 281 24.75 3.88 -8.64
N LEU A 282 23.93 2.85 -8.47
CA LEU A 282 24.04 1.60 -9.22
C LEU A 282 23.86 1.81 -10.73
N ALA A 283 22.88 2.60 -11.14
CA ALA A 283 22.69 2.90 -12.56
C ALA A 283 23.91 3.61 -13.16
N HIS A 284 24.56 4.49 -12.40
CA HIS A 284 25.81 5.14 -12.81
C HIS A 284 26.96 4.13 -12.92
N ASP A 285 27.14 3.27 -11.90
CA ASP A 285 28.22 2.29 -11.86
C ASP A 285 28.09 1.23 -12.98
N ILE A 286 26.85 0.82 -13.30
CA ILE A 286 26.56 -0.09 -14.41
C ILE A 286 26.85 0.58 -15.75
N ARG A 287 26.42 1.83 -15.94
CA ARG A 287 26.68 2.59 -17.18
C ARG A 287 28.15 2.78 -17.41
N ASP A 288 28.94 3.00 -16.36
CA ASP A 288 30.38 3.19 -16.43
C ASP A 288 31.16 1.85 -16.48
N GLY A 289 30.45 0.71 -16.48
CA GLY A 289 31.05 -0.62 -16.54
C GLY A 289 31.74 -1.07 -15.25
N ARG A 290 31.55 -0.35 -14.12
CA ARG A 290 32.15 -0.70 -12.83
C ARG A 290 31.47 -1.88 -12.14
N ILE A 291 30.20 -2.07 -12.41
CA ILE A 291 29.39 -3.17 -11.87
C ILE A 291 28.65 -3.85 -13.02
N LYS A 292 28.63 -5.18 -13.00
CA LYS A 292 27.79 -5.96 -13.92
C LYS A 292 26.36 -6.01 -13.36
N PRO A 293 25.34 -5.76 -14.21
CA PRO A 293 23.96 -5.91 -13.77
C PRO A 293 23.65 -7.37 -13.43
N ASN A 294 22.98 -7.58 -12.32
CA ASN A 294 22.46 -8.86 -11.91
C ASN A 294 21.01 -8.69 -11.45
N ILE A 295 20.13 -9.59 -11.83
CA ILE A 295 18.74 -9.60 -11.36
C ILE A 295 18.62 -10.59 -10.21
N GLN A 296 18.17 -10.13 -9.07
CA GLN A 296 17.89 -10.99 -7.93
C GLN A 296 16.91 -12.08 -8.32
N ARG A 297 17.16 -13.32 -7.86
CA ARG A 297 16.33 -14.48 -8.17
C ARG A 297 14.85 -14.21 -7.94
N GLN A 298 14.50 -13.55 -6.83
CA GLN A 298 13.11 -13.23 -6.51
C GLN A 298 12.49 -12.25 -7.52
N GLU A 299 13.23 -11.27 -8.02
CA GLU A 299 12.77 -10.36 -9.07
C GLU A 299 12.67 -11.09 -10.42
N ALA A 300 13.64 -11.97 -10.72
CA ALA A 300 13.58 -12.82 -11.92
C ALA A 300 12.35 -13.74 -11.90
N ASP A 301 12.03 -14.33 -10.74
CA ASP A 301 10.84 -15.18 -10.56
C ASP A 301 9.54 -14.41 -10.83
N LEU A 302 9.47 -13.10 -10.57
CA LEU A 302 8.31 -12.26 -10.91
C LEU A 302 8.06 -12.20 -12.42
N TYR A 303 9.13 -12.17 -13.22
CA TYR A 303 9.01 -12.16 -14.68
C TYR A 303 8.80 -13.55 -15.27
N MET A 304 9.49 -14.55 -14.72
CA MET A 304 9.53 -15.91 -15.26
C MET A 304 8.35 -16.76 -14.80
N ASN A 305 7.88 -16.56 -13.57
CA ASN A 305 6.83 -17.39 -12.97
C ASN A 305 6.11 -16.65 -11.83
N PRO A 306 5.26 -15.67 -12.13
CA PRO A 306 4.60 -14.83 -11.13
C PRO A 306 3.71 -15.61 -10.17
N ARG A 307 3.26 -16.83 -10.51
CA ARG A 307 2.44 -17.69 -9.64
C ARG A 307 3.21 -18.35 -8.49
N ARG A 308 4.55 -18.32 -8.49
CA ARG A 308 5.39 -18.94 -7.44
C ARG A 308 5.75 -18.03 -6.29
N ILE A 309 5.28 -16.81 -6.26
CA ILE A 309 5.71 -15.78 -5.30
C ILE A 309 4.83 -15.78 -4.04
N ARG A 310 4.07 -16.79 -3.85
CA ARG A 310 3.30 -17.02 -2.61
C ARG A 310 4.14 -17.65 -1.50
#